data_eb24cef0584121fb983cfc174fe1ed45
#
_entry.id   eb24cef0584121fb983cfc174fe1ed45
#
_cell.length_a   1.000
_cell.length_b   1.000
_cell.length_c   1.000
_cell.angle_alpha   90.00
_cell.angle_beta   90.00
_cell.angle_gamma   90.00
#
_symmetry.space_group_name_H-M   'P 1'
#
loop_
_entity.id
_entity.type
_entity.pdbx_description
1 polymer ?
#
loop_
_entity_poly.entity_id
_entity_poly.type
_entity_poly.pdbx_seq_one_letter_code
_entity_poly.pdbx_strand_id
1 'polypeptide(L)'
;MSNTKSDFFDELKPGIDSLSSLISEHKKKDNIEIEIRLGQIQFNSFKSGLGSKDFFNKIKNTLDSAKCWDKIVNNKHEELCLNGLRRTTLFNGKKVMKNQCIKKERLININFEYSGTPYDLRISVSKEIPTDDKIKLGTGILRKKNRFSYYYNDYVIDLTIVEQIDNGVSETNYELEIEFINLKNNVSDKYRAHSGLLLIRDVINMCENIEDGCKLILSDKNTKENNDNDNMEINE
;
A
#
# COMPACT_ATOMS: atom_id res chain seq x y z
N MET A 1 18.37 34.18 6.82
CA MET A 1 17.19 33.48 7.37
C MET A 1 17.53 32.02 7.32
N SER A 2 17.82 31.40 8.48
CA SER A 2 18.14 29.99 8.57
C SER A 2 16.86 29.19 8.32
N ASN A 3 16.75 28.54 7.18
CA ASN A 3 15.78 27.47 6.98
C ASN A 3 16.16 26.35 7.96
N THR A 4 15.55 26.34 9.13
CA THR A 4 15.53 25.14 9.98
C THR A 4 14.78 24.10 9.18
N LYS A 5 15.50 23.09 8.61
CA LYS A 5 14.87 21.88 8.10
C LYS A 5 13.97 21.35 9.22
N SER A 6 12.67 21.24 8.98
CA SER A 6 11.78 20.58 9.92
C SER A 6 12.31 19.17 10.13
N ASP A 7 12.32 18.71 11.37
CA ASP A 7 12.78 17.36 11.66
C ASP A 7 11.85 16.39 10.93
N PHE A 8 12.41 15.48 10.14
CA PHE A 8 11.67 14.43 9.41
C PHE A 8 10.60 13.76 10.28
N PHE A 9 10.89 13.58 11.57
CA PHE A 9 9.95 12.99 12.53
C PHE A 9 8.73 13.88 12.81
N ASP A 10 8.87 15.20 12.79
CA ASP A 10 7.75 16.12 12.98
C ASP A 10 6.79 16.06 11.79
N GLU A 11 7.31 15.88 10.57
CA GLU A 11 6.49 15.74 9.36
C GLU A 11 5.76 14.38 9.28
N LEU A 12 6.38 13.29 9.76
CA LEU A 12 5.75 11.97 9.80
C LEU A 12 4.79 11.75 10.98
N LYS A 13 4.85 12.59 12.01
CA LYS A 13 4.09 12.40 13.25
C LYS A 13 2.57 12.22 13.02
N PRO A 14 1.88 13.04 12.21
CA PRO A 14 0.45 12.82 11.93
C PRO A 14 0.18 11.46 11.27
N GLY A 15 1.07 11.00 10.39
CA GLY A 15 0.97 9.68 9.77
C GLY A 15 1.17 8.54 10.75
N ILE A 16 2.15 8.68 11.66
CA ILE A 16 2.41 7.71 12.72
C ILE A 16 1.22 7.61 13.66
N ASP A 17 0.67 8.74 14.10
CA ASP A 17 -0.48 8.79 15.02
C ASP A 17 -1.73 8.19 14.35
N SER A 18 -2.00 8.54 13.08
CA SER A 18 -3.10 7.97 12.30
C SER A 18 -2.97 6.46 12.13
N LEU A 19 -1.80 5.99 11.69
CA LEU A 19 -1.54 4.56 11.48
C LEU A 19 -1.58 3.78 12.81
N SER A 20 -1.03 4.34 13.89
CA SER A 20 -1.09 3.74 15.23
C SER A 20 -2.54 3.56 15.70
N SER A 21 -3.37 4.58 15.49
CA SER A 21 -4.80 4.53 15.82
C SER A 21 -5.53 3.45 15.03
N LEU A 22 -5.28 3.37 13.71
CA LEU A 22 -5.85 2.35 12.84
C LEU A 22 -5.44 0.93 13.25
N ILE A 23 -4.16 0.72 13.57
CA ILE A 23 -3.67 -0.57 14.08
C ILE A 23 -4.39 -0.92 15.37
N SER A 24 -4.45 0.01 16.33
CA SER A 24 -5.11 -0.21 17.63
C SER A 24 -6.58 -0.58 17.49
N GLU A 25 -7.31 0.10 16.60
CA GLU A 25 -8.73 -0.12 16.37
C GLU A 25 -9.02 -1.47 15.69
N HIS A 26 -8.13 -1.88 14.77
CA HIS A 26 -8.43 -3.00 13.88
C HIS A 26 -7.65 -4.28 14.18
N LYS A 27 -6.52 -4.25 14.91
CA LYS A 27 -5.64 -5.41 15.16
C LYS A 27 -6.31 -6.63 15.79
N LYS A 28 -7.43 -6.45 16.50
CA LYS A 28 -8.18 -7.55 17.14
C LYS A 28 -9.26 -8.13 16.24
N LYS A 29 -9.62 -7.44 15.17
CA LYS A 29 -10.66 -7.89 14.23
C LYS A 29 -10.08 -8.96 13.31
N ASP A 30 -10.89 -9.94 12.93
CA ASP A 30 -10.47 -10.99 12.01
C ASP A 30 -10.54 -10.51 10.55
N ASN A 31 -9.69 -11.12 9.73
CA ASN A 31 -9.60 -10.84 8.29
C ASN A 31 -9.28 -9.37 7.94
N ILE A 32 -8.55 -8.67 8.81
CA ILE A 32 -8.07 -7.32 8.55
C ILE A 32 -6.70 -7.36 7.90
N GLU A 33 -6.55 -6.59 6.85
CA GLU A 33 -5.31 -6.24 6.18
C GLU A 33 -5.04 -4.74 6.40
N ILE A 34 -3.85 -4.41 6.88
CA ILE A 34 -3.36 -3.03 6.98
C ILE A 34 -2.11 -2.94 6.13
N GLU A 35 -2.08 -2.01 5.18
CA GLU A 35 -1.00 -1.89 4.22
C GLU A 35 -0.65 -0.42 3.95
N ILE A 36 0.62 -0.15 3.62
CA ILE A 36 1.09 1.11 3.07
C ILE A 36 1.49 0.84 1.62
N ARG A 37 1.05 1.70 0.69
CA ARG A 37 1.38 1.63 -0.73
C ARG A 37 2.07 2.87 -1.21
N LEU A 38 3.02 2.71 -2.13
CA LEU A 38 3.55 3.79 -2.93
C LEU A 38 2.72 4.03 -4.19
N GLY A 39 2.61 5.29 -4.58
CA GLY A 39 1.91 5.71 -5.78
C GLY A 39 2.02 7.22 -5.98
N GLN A 40 1.05 7.79 -6.67
CA GLN A 40 0.96 9.23 -6.89
C GLN A 40 -0.48 9.70 -6.72
N ILE A 41 -0.65 10.86 -6.09
CA ILE A 41 -1.93 11.55 -5.99
C ILE A 41 -2.06 12.42 -7.24
N GLN A 42 -3.02 12.08 -8.10
CA GLN A 42 -3.32 12.81 -9.33
C GLN A 42 -4.83 13.11 -9.36
N PHE A 43 -5.20 14.39 -9.55
CA PHE A 43 -6.62 14.81 -9.64
C PHE A 43 -7.48 14.26 -8.47
N ASN A 44 -7.00 14.37 -7.23
CA ASN A 44 -7.64 13.84 -6.02
C ASN A 44 -7.83 12.32 -6.01
N SER A 45 -7.14 11.59 -6.88
CA SER A 45 -7.14 10.14 -6.95
C SER A 45 -5.74 9.60 -6.72
N PHE A 46 -5.61 8.54 -5.95
CA PHE A 46 -4.34 7.86 -5.76
C PHE A 46 -4.19 6.75 -6.79
N LYS A 47 -3.14 6.86 -7.60
CA LYS A 47 -2.71 5.82 -8.53
C LYS A 47 -1.54 5.06 -7.91
N SER A 48 -1.76 3.79 -7.55
CA SER A 48 -0.70 2.92 -7.02
C SER A 48 0.31 2.58 -8.10
N GLY A 49 1.60 2.56 -7.76
CA GLY A 49 2.68 2.08 -8.61
C GLY A 49 3.91 2.96 -8.59
N LEU A 50 5.02 2.38 -8.99
CA LEU A 50 6.35 3.01 -9.05
C LEU A 50 6.60 3.74 -10.38
N GLY A 51 5.73 3.56 -11.38
CA GLY A 51 5.81 4.20 -12.70
C GLY A 51 7.02 3.77 -13.57
N SER A 52 8.05 3.15 -12.99
CA SER A 52 9.31 2.82 -13.66
C SER A 52 9.78 1.40 -13.36
N LYS A 53 10.09 0.65 -14.43
CA LYS A 53 10.74 -0.66 -14.32
C LYS A 53 12.15 -0.56 -13.74
N ASP A 54 12.86 0.51 -14.07
CA ASP A 54 14.25 0.67 -13.61
C ASP A 54 14.29 0.95 -12.12
N PHE A 55 13.35 1.77 -11.62
CA PHE A 55 13.21 2.00 -10.19
C PHE A 55 12.79 0.72 -9.45
N PHE A 56 11.83 -0.02 -9.98
CA PHE A 56 11.47 -1.34 -9.45
C PHE A 56 12.68 -2.27 -9.34
N ASN A 57 13.53 -2.33 -10.37
CA ASN A 57 14.72 -3.16 -10.36
C ASN A 57 15.77 -2.68 -9.34
N LYS A 58 15.93 -1.36 -9.16
CA LYS A 58 16.80 -0.81 -8.11
C LYS A 58 16.33 -1.25 -6.72
N ILE A 59 15.04 -1.06 -6.42
CA ILE A 59 14.45 -1.50 -5.15
C ILE A 59 14.69 -3.01 -4.97
N LYS A 60 14.36 -3.81 -5.98
CA LYS A 60 14.54 -5.26 -5.92
C LYS A 60 15.97 -5.66 -5.62
N ASN A 61 16.94 -5.08 -6.30
CA ASN A 61 18.36 -5.37 -6.07
C ASN A 61 18.81 -4.96 -4.66
N THR A 62 18.31 -3.83 -4.14
CA THR A 62 18.58 -3.38 -2.77
C THR A 62 18.01 -4.38 -1.76
N LEU A 63 16.75 -4.78 -1.92
CA LEU A 63 16.10 -5.75 -1.03
C LEU A 63 16.78 -7.14 -1.12
N ASP A 64 17.14 -7.61 -2.32
CA ASP A 64 17.83 -8.89 -2.51
C ASP A 64 19.23 -8.91 -1.86
N SER A 65 19.92 -7.76 -1.83
CA SER A 65 21.26 -7.65 -1.23
C SER A 65 21.24 -7.60 0.30
N ALA A 66 20.14 -7.17 0.90
CA ALA A 66 19.97 -7.12 2.34
C ALA A 66 19.84 -8.53 2.93
N LYS A 67 20.51 -8.76 4.08
CA LYS A 67 20.55 -10.08 4.74
C LYS A 67 19.73 -10.15 6.03
N CYS A 68 18.83 -9.20 6.22
CA CYS A 68 18.01 -9.08 7.43
C CYS A 68 16.66 -9.81 7.34
N TRP A 69 16.33 -10.43 6.21
CA TRP A 69 15.02 -11.03 5.98
C TRP A 69 14.86 -12.35 6.69
N ASP A 70 13.76 -12.53 7.42
CA ASP A 70 13.36 -13.79 7.99
C ASP A 70 13.05 -14.82 6.90
N LYS A 71 12.49 -14.35 5.78
CA LYS A 71 12.10 -15.17 4.65
C LYS A 71 11.95 -14.31 3.39
N ILE A 72 12.32 -14.87 2.24
CA ILE A 72 12.00 -14.31 0.92
C ILE A 72 11.16 -15.33 0.16
N VAL A 73 10.06 -14.88 -0.45
CA VAL A 73 9.16 -15.72 -1.23
C VAL A 73 8.91 -15.08 -2.58
N ASN A 74 8.99 -15.85 -3.65
CA ASN A 74 8.58 -15.43 -4.98
C ASN A 74 7.37 -16.25 -5.42
N ASN A 75 6.25 -15.58 -5.69
CA ASN A 75 5.00 -16.20 -6.11
C ASN A 75 4.48 -15.60 -7.42
N LYS A 76 4.05 -16.48 -8.32
CA LYS A 76 3.27 -16.11 -9.50
C LYS A 76 1.83 -16.54 -9.29
N HIS A 77 0.92 -15.62 -9.48
CA HIS A 77 -0.52 -15.89 -9.35
C HIS A 77 -1.34 -14.97 -10.26
N GLU A 78 -2.58 -15.39 -10.49
CA GLU A 78 -3.57 -14.58 -11.19
C GLU A 78 -4.68 -14.19 -10.22
N GLU A 79 -5.12 -12.95 -10.30
CA GLU A 79 -6.28 -12.43 -9.60
C GLU A 79 -7.33 -12.00 -10.61
N LEU A 80 -8.54 -12.52 -10.49
CA LEU A 80 -9.70 -12.01 -11.21
C LEU A 80 -10.54 -11.18 -10.23
N CYS A 81 -10.73 -9.89 -10.55
CA CYS A 81 -11.38 -8.92 -9.69
C CYS A 81 -12.69 -8.44 -10.31
N LEU A 82 -13.80 -8.52 -9.56
CA LEU A 82 -15.11 -8.02 -9.99
C LEU A 82 -15.93 -7.58 -8.77
N ASN A 83 -16.34 -6.32 -8.72
CA ASN A 83 -17.27 -5.78 -7.69
C ASN A 83 -16.87 -6.14 -6.24
N GLY A 84 -15.59 -5.97 -5.90
CA GLY A 84 -15.05 -6.28 -4.58
C GLY A 84 -14.73 -7.76 -4.35
N LEU A 85 -15.17 -8.65 -5.21
CA LEU A 85 -14.74 -10.05 -5.22
C LEU A 85 -13.36 -10.17 -5.86
N ARG A 86 -12.51 -10.99 -5.27
CA ARG A 86 -11.18 -11.34 -5.78
C ARG A 86 -11.00 -12.84 -5.75
N ARG A 87 -10.83 -13.45 -6.91
CA ARG A 87 -10.43 -14.85 -7.03
C ARG A 87 -8.94 -14.94 -7.34
N THR A 88 -8.17 -15.52 -6.44
CA THR A 88 -6.73 -15.73 -6.57
C THR A 88 -6.47 -17.18 -6.98
N THR A 89 -5.72 -17.37 -8.04
CA THR A 89 -5.27 -18.69 -8.55
C THR A 89 -3.74 -18.74 -8.49
N LEU A 90 -3.21 -19.63 -7.67
CA LEU A 90 -1.78 -19.90 -7.55
C LEU A 90 -1.37 -21.04 -8.47
N PHE A 91 -0.23 -20.86 -9.14
CA PHE A 91 0.31 -21.85 -10.08
C PHE A 91 1.66 -22.38 -9.61
N ASN A 92 1.90 -23.66 -9.88
CA ASN A 92 3.24 -24.25 -9.93
C ASN A 92 3.46 -24.76 -11.36
N GLY A 93 4.22 -24.02 -12.15
CA GLY A 93 4.27 -24.22 -13.59
C GLY A 93 2.90 -24.04 -14.23
N LYS A 94 2.38 -25.07 -14.90
CA LYS A 94 1.04 -25.07 -15.50
C LYS A 94 -0.08 -25.61 -14.57
N LYS A 95 0.30 -26.12 -13.38
CA LYS A 95 -0.66 -26.75 -12.44
C LYS A 95 -1.23 -25.70 -11.47
N VAL A 96 -2.56 -25.68 -11.35
CA VAL A 96 -3.25 -24.90 -10.31
C VAL A 96 -3.00 -25.57 -8.94
N MET A 97 -2.40 -24.84 -8.01
CA MET A 97 -2.10 -25.31 -6.66
C MET A 97 -3.17 -24.89 -5.65
N LYS A 98 -3.70 -23.68 -5.80
CA LYS A 98 -4.72 -23.13 -4.92
C LYS A 98 -5.63 -22.21 -5.70
N ASN A 99 -6.91 -22.27 -5.39
CA ASN A 99 -7.91 -21.33 -5.88
C ASN A 99 -8.71 -20.84 -4.66
N GLN A 100 -8.70 -19.54 -4.43
CA GLN A 100 -9.36 -18.92 -3.27
C GLN A 100 -10.15 -17.72 -3.73
N CYS A 101 -11.36 -17.56 -3.22
CA CYS A 101 -12.15 -16.36 -3.43
C CYS A 101 -12.35 -15.61 -2.12
N ILE A 102 -12.17 -14.29 -2.16
CA ILE A 102 -12.43 -13.40 -1.05
C ILE A 102 -13.31 -12.24 -1.51
N LYS A 103 -14.07 -11.70 -0.58
CA LYS A 103 -14.69 -10.37 -0.71
C LYS A 103 -13.81 -9.38 0.00
N LYS A 104 -13.20 -8.44 -0.74
CA LYS A 104 -12.37 -7.36 -0.19
C LYS A 104 -13.22 -6.11 -0.01
N GLU A 105 -13.44 -5.75 1.24
CA GLU A 105 -14.15 -4.53 1.65
C GLU A 105 -13.12 -3.50 2.11
N ARG A 106 -13.05 -2.36 1.43
CA ARG A 106 -12.17 -1.27 1.83
C ARG A 106 -12.86 -0.48 2.94
N LEU A 107 -12.21 -0.42 4.11
CA LEU A 107 -12.73 0.27 5.27
C LEU A 107 -12.24 1.72 5.30
N ILE A 108 -10.93 1.92 5.14
CA ILE A 108 -10.28 3.24 5.26
C ILE A 108 -9.18 3.35 4.22
N ASN A 109 -9.02 4.54 3.64
CA ASN A 109 -7.82 4.96 2.92
C ASN A 109 -7.42 6.35 3.40
N ILE A 110 -6.16 6.53 3.72
CA ILE A 110 -5.55 7.81 4.02
C ILE A 110 -4.42 8.02 3.02
N ASN A 111 -4.40 9.16 2.35
CA ASN A 111 -3.35 9.51 1.42
C ASN A 111 -2.43 10.54 2.06
N PHE A 112 -1.14 10.44 1.78
CA PHE A 112 -0.13 11.37 2.23
C PHE A 112 0.70 11.81 1.02
N GLU A 113 0.82 13.10 0.82
CA GLU A 113 1.83 13.64 -0.09
C GLU A 113 3.19 13.61 0.61
N TYR A 114 4.19 13.13 -0.11
CA TYR A 114 5.56 13.02 0.38
C TYR A 114 6.44 13.98 -0.39
N SER A 115 6.72 15.16 0.19
CA SER A 115 7.53 16.17 -0.48
C SER A 115 9.00 15.74 -0.57
N GLY A 116 9.65 16.06 -1.69
CA GLY A 116 11.05 15.66 -1.95
C GLY A 116 11.18 14.31 -2.65
N THR A 117 10.08 13.59 -2.87
CA THR A 117 10.06 12.38 -3.70
C THR A 117 8.97 12.48 -4.77
N PRO A 118 9.07 11.74 -5.88
CA PRO A 118 8.00 11.67 -6.87
C PRO A 118 6.86 10.74 -6.43
N TYR A 119 6.88 10.22 -5.22
CA TYR A 119 5.93 9.23 -4.70
C TYR A 119 5.18 9.75 -3.50
N ASP A 120 3.89 9.45 -3.50
CA ASP A 120 2.98 9.62 -2.40
C ASP A 120 2.68 8.28 -1.73
N LEU A 121 2.13 8.34 -0.52
CA LEU A 121 1.79 7.17 0.27
C LEU A 121 0.29 7.05 0.42
N ARG A 122 -0.20 5.80 0.44
CA ARG A 122 -1.55 5.47 0.89
C ARG A 122 -1.48 4.44 2.00
N ILE A 123 -2.09 4.75 3.14
CA ILE A 123 -2.42 3.76 4.17
C ILE A 123 -3.82 3.25 3.88
N SER A 124 -3.97 1.94 3.81
CA SER A 124 -5.26 1.28 3.60
C SER A 124 -5.56 0.28 4.70
N VAL A 125 -6.82 0.25 5.15
CA VAL A 125 -7.36 -0.82 5.97
C VAL A 125 -8.47 -1.49 5.19
N SER A 126 -8.37 -2.80 5.01
CA SER A 126 -9.36 -3.61 4.31
C SER A 126 -9.77 -4.81 5.16
N LYS A 127 -10.98 -5.31 4.89
CA LYS A 127 -11.44 -6.61 5.39
C LYS A 127 -11.49 -7.60 4.24
N GLU A 128 -10.82 -8.74 4.38
CA GLU A 128 -10.76 -9.80 3.38
C GLU A 128 -11.53 -11.02 3.88
N ILE A 129 -12.77 -11.17 3.45
CA ILE A 129 -13.69 -12.20 3.90
C ILE A 129 -13.65 -13.36 2.92
N PRO A 130 -13.19 -14.57 3.33
CA PRO A 130 -13.33 -15.76 2.50
C PRO A 130 -14.78 -15.97 2.07
N THR A 131 -15.01 -16.32 0.80
CA THR A 131 -16.36 -16.54 0.26
C THR A 131 -16.34 -17.69 -0.74
N ASP A 132 -17.50 -18.35 -0.86
CA ASP A 132 -17.75 -19.37 -1.88
C ASP A 132 -18.30 -18.76 -3.19
N ASP A 133 -18.50 -17.42 -3.22
CA ASP A 133 -18.94 -16.71 -4.42
C ASP A 133 -17.97 -16.95 -5.58
N LYS A 134 -18.53 -17.12 -6.76
CA LYS A 134 -17.77 -17.43 -7.97
C LYS A 134 -17.80 -16.24 -8.92
N ILE A 135 -16.61 -15.81 -9.34
CA ILE A 135 -16.48 -14.86 -10.44
C ILE A 135 -16.48 -15.66 -11.75
N LYS A 136 -17.42 -15.32 -12.66
CA LYS A 136 -17.48 -15.95 -13.98
C LYS A 136 -16.21 -15.59 -14.77
N LEU A 137 -15.60 -16.57 -15.43
CA LEU A 137 -14.47 -16.35 -16.32
C LEU A 137 -14.87 -15.43 -17.49
N GLY A 138 -13.96 -14.52 -17.85
CA GLY A 138 -14.21 -13.55 -18.91
C GLY A 138 -14.97 -12.29 -18.46
N THR A 139 -15.25 -12.16 -17.14
CA THR A 139 -15.81 -10.93 -16.56
C THR A 139 -14.83 -10.35 -15.55
N GLY A 140 -14.79 -9.01 -15.42
CA GLY A 140 -13.92 -8.32 -14.49
C GLY A 140 -12.48 -8.12 -14.99
N ILE A 141 -11.64 -7.62 -14.12
CA ILE A 141 -10.25 -7.27 -14.40
C ILE A 141 -9.35 -8.45 -14.03
N LEU A 142 -8.57 -8.95 -14.99
CA LEU A 142 -7.56 -9.97 -14.75
C LEU A 142 -6.22 -9.29 -14.42
N ARG A 143 -5.62 -9.68 -13.29
CA ARG A 143 -4.30 -9.21 -12.87
C ARG A 143 -3.36 -10.42 -12.74
N LYS A 144 -2.34 -10.49 -13.59
CA LYS A 144 -1.27 -11.47 -13.46
C LYS A 144 -0.15 -10.87 -12.66
N LYS A 145 0.21 -11.50 -11.57
CA LYS A 145 1.17 -10.99 -10.61
C LYS A 145 2.40 -11.86 -10.52
N ASN A 146 3.58 -11.22 -10.55
CA ASN A 146 4.84 -11.80 -10.12
C ASN A 146 5.30 -11.03 -8.89
N ARG A 147 5.13 -11.62 -7.69
CA ARG A 147 5.33 -10.97 -6.41
C ARG A 147 6.55 -11.53 -5.70
N PHE A 148 7.41 -10.62 -5.23
CA PHE A 148 8.55 -10.88 -4.37
C PHE A 148 8.22 -10.33 -2.99
N SER A 149 8.09 -11.23 -2.00
CA SER A 149 7.71 -10.91 -0.62
C SER A 149 8.91 -11.06 0.29
N TYR A 150 9.30 -9.99 0.98
CA TYR A 150 10.41 -9.92 1.92
C TYR A 150 9.85 -9.78 3.32
N TYR A 151 9.97 -10.82 4.14
CA TYR A 151 9.45 -10.87 5.49
C TYR A 151 10.48 -10.33 6.48
N TYR A 152 10.08 -9.40 7.32
CA TYR A 152 10.90 -8.81 8.35
C TYR A 152 10.07 -8.48 9.59
N ASN A 153 10.26 -9.22 10.68
CA ASN A 153 9.50 -9.07 11.93
C ASN A 153 7.96 -9.06 11.68
N ASP A 154 7.32 -7.92 11.93
CA ASP A 154 5.88 -7.72 11.80
C ASP A 154 5.46 -7.13 10.44
N TYR A 155 6.34 -7.19 9.44
CA TYR A 155 6.11 -6.61 8.11
C TYR A 155 6.40 -7.58 6.99
N VAL A 156 5.69 -7.39 5.89
CA VAL A 156 6.04 -7.95 4.59
C VAL A 156 6.19 -6.79 3.61
N ILE A 157 7.35 -6.71 2.95
CA ILE A 157 7.52 -5.82 1.80
C ILE A 157 7.19 -6.63 0.57
N ASP A 158 6.12 -6.27 -0.12
CA ASP A 158 5.69 -6.87 -1.37
C ASP A 158 6.09 -6.00 -2.55
N LEU A 159 6.97 -6.51 -3.37
CA LEU A 159 7.39 -5.92 -4.63
C LEU A 159 6.76 -6.72 -5.77
N THR A 160 5.84 -6.12 -6.53
CA THR A 160 5.01 -6.87 -7.47
C THR A 160 5.03 -6.27 -8.87
N ILE A 161 5.30 -7.11 -9.87
CA ILE A 161 5.01 -6.80 -11.29
C ILE A 161 3.57 -7.26 -11.55
N VAL A 162 2.73 -6.35 -12.02
CA VAL A 162 1.32 -6.61 -12.32
C VAL A 162 1.05 -6.36 -13.78
N GLU A 163 0.67 -7.38 -14.54
CA GLU A 163 0.03 -7.24 -15.85
C GLU A 163 -1.48 -7.23 -15.62
N GLN A 164 -2.10 -6.06 -15.79
CA GLN A 164 -3.54 -5.89 -15.67
C GLN A 164 -4.18 -5.92 -17.06
N ILE A 165 -5.19 -6.76 -17.22
CA ILE A 165 -5.96 -6.90 -18.47
C ILE A 165 -7.39 -6.53 -18.16
N ASP A 166 -7.87 -5.46 -18.82
CA ASP A 166 -9.24 -4.98 -18.72
C ASP A 166 -9.78 -4.74 -20.13
N ASN A 167 -10.92 -5.37 -20.47
CA ASN A 167 -11.56 -5.25 -21.78
C ASN A 167 -10.59 -5.45 -22.97
N GLY A 168 -9.63 -6.37 -22.83
CA GLY A 168 -8.64 -6.67 -23.87
C GLY A 168 -7.46 -5.70 -23.94
N VAL A 169 -7.42 -4.64 -23.11
CA VAL A 169 -6.28 -3.74 -22.96
C VAL A 169 -5.38 -4.25 -21.86
N SER A 170 -4.08 -4.37 -22.13
CA SER A 170 -3.08 -4.81 -21.16
C SER A 170 -2.19 -3.65 -20.74
N GLU A 171 -2.01 -3.47 -19.44
CA GLU A 171 -1.11 -2.49 -18.82
C GLU A 171 -0.20 -3.17 -17.81
N THR A 172 1.10 -2.83 -17.81
CA THR A 172 2.04 -3.31 -16.80
C THR A 172 2.28 -2.24 -15.75
N ASN A 173 2.11 -2.61 -14.48
CA ASN A 173 2.38 -1.76 -13.33
C ASN A 173 3.39 -2.43 -12.39
N TYR A 174 4.15 -1.60 -11.66
CA TYR A 174 5.17 -2.00 -10.69
C TYR A 174 4.74 -1.48 -9.33
N GLU A 175 4.42 -2.36 -8.40
CA GLU A 175 3.83 -2.00 -7.10
C GLU A 175 4.82 -2.28 -5.96
N LEU A 176 4.86 -1.39 -4.98
CA LEU A 176 5.50 -1.58 -3.68
C LEU A 176 4.45 -1.38 -2.59
N GLU A 177 4.31 -2.40 -1.74
CA GLU A 177 3.39 -2.43 -0.63
C GLU A 177 4.14 -2.88 0.63
N ILE A 178 3.81 -2.32 1.79
CA ILE A 178 4.22 -2.86 3.10
C ILE A 178 2.96 -3.30 3.81
N GLU A 179 2.83 -4.58 4.06
CA GLU A 179 1.74 -5.17 4.82
C GLU A 179 2.17 -5.39 6.27
N PHE A 180 1.29 -5.05 7.19
CA PHE A 180 1.47 -5.30 8.62
C PHE A 180 0.93 -6.68 8.96
N ILE A 181 1.83 -7.57 9.40
CA ILE A 181 1.51 -8.92 9.83
C ILE A 181 1.63 -9.03 11.36
N ASN A 182 1.17 -10.15 11.94
CA ASN A 182 1.29 -10.42 13.38
C ASN A 182 0.71 -9.31 14.27
N LEU A 183 -0.34 -8.64 13.83
CA LEU A 183 -0.93 -7.47 14.51
C LEU A 183 -1.34 -7.75 15.97
N LYS A 184 -1.58 -9.01 16.35
CA LYS A 184 -2.02 -9.43 17.68
C LYS A 184 -0.86 -9.59 18.69
N ASN A 185 0.40 -9.39 18.27
CA ASN A 185 1.57 -9.42 19.15
C ASN A 185 1.57 -8.26 20.15
N ASN A 186 2.33 -8.42 21.26
CA ASN A 186 2.48 -7.40 22.31
C ASN A 186 3.44 -6.25 21.93
N VAL A 187 3.64 -5.97 20.66
CA VAL A 187 4.43 -4.83 20.19
C VAL A 187 3.57 -3.56 20.23
N SER A 188 4.15 -2.45 20.67
CA SER A 188 3.47 -1.15 20.69
C SER A 188 2.98 -0.76 19.30
N ASP A 189 1.71 -0.36 19.18
CA ASP A 189 1.10 0.06 17.90
C ASP A 189 1.79 1.30 17.34
N LYS A 190 2.21 2.22 18.22
CA LYS A 190 2.99 3.41 17.83
C LYS A 190 4.37 3.05 17.30
N TYR A 191 5.07 2.12 17.94
CA TYR A 191 6.36 1.62 17.46
C TYR A 191 6.19 0.93 16.08
N ARG A 192 5.16 0.10 15.95
CA ARG A 192 4.85 -0.59 14.69
C ARG A 192 4.54 0.41 13.56
N ALA A 193 3.69 1.40 13.82
CA ALA A 193 3.38 2.46 12.85
C ALA A 193 4.64 3.24 12.44
N HIS A 194 5.45 3.67 13.41
CA HIS A 194 6.70 4.39 13.18
C HIS A 194 7.67 3.56 12.31
N SER A 195 7.92 2.29 12.69
CA SER A 195 8.86 1.44 11.97
C SER A 195 8.39 1.12 10.56
N GLY A 196 7.08 0.92 10.33
CA GLY A 196 6.53 0.68 8.98
C GLY A 196 6.71 1.89 8.05
N LEU A 197 6.47 3.11 8.54
CA LEU A 197 6.68 4.32 7.75
C LEU A 197 8.17 4.60 7.51
N LEU A 198 9.04 4.35 8.50
CA LEU A 198 10.49 4.46 8.31
C LEU A 198 11.00 3.46 7.27
N LEU A 199 10.50 2.24 7.30
CA LEU A 199 10.92 1.18 6.38
C LEU A 199 10.66 1.57 4.92
N ILE A 200 9.48 2.11 4.61
CA ILE A 200 9.17 2.55 3.24
C ILE A 200 10.00 3.74 2.81
N ARG A 201 10.23 4.72 3.70
CA ARG A 201 11.13 5.84 3.47
C ARG A 201 12.54 5.36 3.15
N ASP A 202 13.07 4.47 3.98
CA ASP A 202 14.45 4.00 3.83
C ASP A 202 14.64 3.23 2.53
N VAL A 203 13.65 2.43 2.11
CA VAL A 203 13.65 1.76 0.80
C VAL A 203 13.70 2.78 -0.34
N ILE A 204 12.93 3.87 -0.26
CA ILE A 204 12.95 4.93 -1.29
C ILE A 204 14.31 5.64 -1.30
N ASN A 205 14.77 6.10 -0.14
CA ASN A 205 16.01 6.87 -0.02
C ASN A 205 17.24 6.09 -0.48
N MET A 206 17.33 4.80 -0.13
CA MET A 206 18.42 3.93 -0.60
C MET A 206 18.47 3.80 -2.12
N CYS A 207 17.34 3.91 -2.80
CA CYS A 207 17.26 3.71 -4.23
C CYS A 207 17.44 4.98 -5.05
N GLU A 208 17.04 6.14 -4.52
CA GLU A 208 16.98 7.39 -5.31
C GLU A 208 17.92 8.49 -4.82
N ASN A 209 18.58 8.35 -3.65
CA ASN A 209 19.39 9.41 -3.02
C ASN A 209 18.60 10.72 -2.86
N ILE A 210 17.33 10.62 -2.48
CA ILE A 210 16.45 11.77 -2.34
C ILE A 210 16.76 12.49 -1.03
N GLU A 211 16.92 13.81 -1.11
CA GLU A 211 17.04 14.67 0.09
C GLU A 211 15.70 14.76 0.82
N ASP A 212 15.74 14.69 2.16
CA ASP A 212 14.55 14.64 3.01
C ASP A 212 13.62 15.84 2.81
N GLY A 213 12.41 15.58 2.42
CA GLY A 213 11.33 16.56 2.42
C GLY A 213 9.97 15.83 2.39
N CYS A 214 9.25 15.88 3.51
CA CYS A 214 7.96 15.20 3.63
C CYS A 214 6.85 16.21 3.93
N LYS A 215 5.82 16.24 3.11
CA LYS A 215 4.61 17.02 3.37
C LYS A 215 3.43 16.07 3.47
N LEU A 216 2.87 15.95 4.67
CA LEU A 216 1.68 15.14 4.93
C LEU A 216 0.43 15.95 4.65
N ILE A 217 -0.36 15.50 3.66
CA ILE A 217 -1.73 15.97 3.46
C ILE A 217 -2.66 14.83 3.80
N LEU A 218 -3.35 14.96 4.92
CA LEU A 218 -4.41 14.04 5.29
C LEU A 218 -5.61 14.35 4.39
N SER A 219 -5.87 13.53 3.38
CA SER A 219 -7.15 13.56 2.67
C SER A 219 -8.19 12.80 3.49
N ASP A 220 -8.55 13.36 4.63
CA ASP A 220 -9.58 12.79 5.48
C ASP A 220 -10.97 13.26 5.03
N LYS A 221 -12.00 12.45 5.30
CA LYS A 221 -13.40 12.83 5.05
C LYS A 221 -13.77 14.15 5.77
N ASN A 222 -13.08 14.45 6.88
CA ASN A 222 -13.30 15.66 7.67
C ASN A 222 -12.83 16.97 6.98
N THR A 223 -11.93 16.92 5.99
CA THR A 223 -11.54 18.13 5.22
C THR A 223 -12.59 18.53 4.18
N LYS A 224 -13.52 17.64 3.81
CA LYS A 224 -14.63 18.00 2.91
C LYS A 224 -15.74 18.77 3.61
N GLU A 225 -15.98 18.51 4.90
CA GLU A 225 -17.03 19.21 5.66
C GLU A 225 -16.65 20.67 5.98
N ASN A 226 -15.35 20.99 6.07
CA ASN A 226 -14.91 22.37 6.35
C ASN A 226 -14.87 23.26 5.08
N ASN A 227 -14.79 22.68 3.87
CA ASN A 227 -14.79 23.46 2.64
C ASN A 227 -16.21 23.77 2.12
N ASP A 228 -17.22 23.01 2.56
CA ASP A 228 -18.60 23.25 2.15
C ASP A 228 -19.28 24.34 3.01
N ASN A 229 -18.70 24.70 4.16
CA ASN A 229 -19.23 25.76 5.04
C ASN A 229 -18.72 27.18 4.70
N ASP A 230 -17.62 27.31 3.93
CA ASP A 230 -17.09 28.63 3.56
C ASP A 230 -17.73 29.23 2.28
N ASN A 231 -18.65 28.50 1.62
CA ASN A 231 -19.33 28.96 0.41
C ASN A 231 -20.80 29.38 0.60
N MET A 232 -21.26 29.59 1.84
CA MET A 232 -22.65 29.99 2.11
C MET A 232 -22.79 31.40 2.73
N GLU A 233 -21.86 32.28 2.58
CA GLU A 233 -22.09 33.70 2.89
C GLU A 233 -21.51 34.57 1.78
N ILE A 234 -22.30 34.84 0.76
CA ILE A 234 -22.38 36.10 0.02
C ILE A 234 -23.56 35.97 -0.96
N ASN A 235 -24.75 36.36 -0.51
CA ASN A 235 -25.80 36.95 -1.33
C ASN A 235 -26.90 37.53 -0.40
N GLU A 236 -26.69 38.75 -0.03
CA GLU A 236 -27.75 39.74 0.16
C GLU A 236 -27.26 41.12 -0.36
#